data_20b9720e18fce82e15b43af09bd9d1e5
#
_entry.id   20b9720e18fce82e15b43af09bd9d1e5
#
_cell.length_a   1.000
_cell.length_b   1.000
_cell.length_c   1.000
_cell.angle_alpha   90.00
_cell.angle_beta   90.00
_cell.angle_gamma   90.00
#
_symmetry.space_group_name_H-M   'P 1'
#
loop_
_entity.id
_entity.type
_entity.pdbx_description
1 polymer ?
#
loop_
_entity_poly.entity_id
_entity_poly.type
_entity_poly.pdbx_seq_one_letter_code
_entity_poly.pdbx_strand_id
1 'polypeptide(L)'
;MGNLTAILDWNGLQQFGWVLAINEQHRGDRRDPWSGIDLRGIFEKLGWRCLEINGHDFAQIVPALESAKASGDSDQPTMIIAHTIKGKGVHFTEGKHEWHSKVATKDELKIVAGELGIVEAGV
;
A
#
# COMPACT_ATOMS: atom_id res chain seq x y z
N MET A 1 11.15 -17.36 14.37
CA MET A 1 11.39 -15.94 13.96
C MET A 1 10.20 -15.04 14.33
N GLY A 2 9.59 -15.21 15.49
CA GLY A 2 8.40 -14.45 15.88
C GLY A 2 8.58 -12.94 16.04
N ASN A 3 9.81 -12.50 16.19
CA ASN A 3 10.17 -11.08 16.29
C ASN A 3 10.33 -10.36 14.91
N LEU A 4 10.06 -11.06 13.80
CA LEU A 4 10.09 -10.48 12.47
C LEU A 4 8.69 -10.02 12.09
N THR A 5 8.55 -8.74 11.76
CA THR A 5 7.36 -8.18 11.12
C THR A 5 7.73 -7.59 9.77
N ALA A 6 7.04 -8.02 8.73
CA ALA A 6 7.14 -7.45 7.40
C ALA A 6 5.85 -6.74 7.03
N ILE A 7 5.97 -5.64 6.29
CA ILE A 7 4.83 -4.90 5.74
C ILE A 7 4.92 -4.99 4.22
N LEU A 8 3.88 -5.53 3.61
CA LEU A 8 3.72 -5.54 2.17
C LEU A 8 2.82 -4.36 1.77
N ASP A 9 3.39 -3.35 1.15
CA ASP A 9 2.64 -2.28 0.50
C ASP A 9 2.03 -2.84 -0.79
N TRP A 10 0.78 -3.29 -0.67
CA TRP A 10 0.04 -3.88 -1.79
C TRP A 10 -0.76 -2.82 -2.53
N ASN A 11 -0.05 -1.98 -3.28
CA ASN A 11 -0.62 -0.89 -4.07
C ASN A 11 -0.90 -1.27 -5.52
N GLY A 12 -0.54 -2.47 -5.88
CA GLY A 12 -0.83 -2.99 -7.18
C GLY A 12 0.07 -2.59 -8.30
N LEU A 13 1.05 -1.84 -8.04
CA LEU A 13 1.96 -1.33 -9.03
C LEU A 13 3.34 -1.93 -8.83
N GLN A 14 4.04 -2.08 -9.94
CA GLN A 14 5.46 -2.32 -10.01
C GLN A 14 6.08 -1.16 -10.78
N GLN A 15 7.35 -0.92 -10.62
CA GLN A 15 8.11 0.22 -11.14
C GLN A 15 7.68 0.70 -12.54
N PHE A 16 7.36 -0.22 -13.46
CA PHE A 16 7.01 0.08 -14.85
C PHE A 16 5.54 -0.18 -15.20
N GLY A 17 4.68 -0.42 -14.23
CA GLY A 17 3.27 -0.69 -14.49
C GLY A 17 2.61 -1.54 -13.41
N TRP A 18 1.65 -2.37 -13.82
CA TRP A 18 0.91 -3.24 -12.94
C TRP A 18 1.71 -4.51 -12.62
N VAL A 19 1.62 -5.01 -11.38
CA VAL A 19 2.32 -6.23 -10.92
C VAL A 19 1.97 -7.45 -11.75
N LEU A 20 0.73 -7.52 -12.19
CA LEU A 20 0.27 -8.54 -13.11
C LEU A 20 -0.06 -7.89 -14.44
N ALA A 21 0.41 -8.47 -15.53
CA ALA A 21 -0.18 -8.30 -16.85
C ALA A 21 -1.60 -8.93 -16.83
N ILE A 22 -2.42 -8.47 -15.90
CA ILE A 22 -3.83 -8.82 -15.87
C ILE A 22 -4.41 -8.22 -17.13
N ASN A 23 -4.97 -9.08 -17.94
CA ASN A 23 -5.64 -8.82 -19.19
C ASN A 23 -6.18 -7.40 -19.27
N GLU A 24 -5.98 -6.74 -20.40
CA GLU A 24 -6.56 -5.43 -20.68
C GLU A 24 -8.06 -5.34 -20.37
N GLN A 25 -8.75 -6.49 -20.35
CA GLN A 25 -10.15 -6.66 -19.96
C GLN A 25 -10.43 -6.27 -18.48
N HIS A 26 -9.45 -6.34 -17.58
CA HIS A 26 -9.60 -5.94 -16.17
C HIS A 26 -9.15 -4.50 -15.90
N ARG A 27 -8.60 -3.80 -16.89
CA ARG A 27 -8.23 -2.38 -16.80
C ARG A 27 -9.40 -1.45 -16.45
N GLY A 28 -10.64 -1.90 -16.62
CA GLY A 28 -11.85 -1.11 -16.36
C GLY A 28 -12.46 -1.27 -14.98
N ASP A 29 -12.15 -2.33 -14.26
CA ASP A 29 -12.68 -2.54 -12.92
C ASP A 29 -11.67 -2.08 -11.86
N ARG A 30 -11.76 -0.79 -11.53
CA ARG A 30 -10.95 -0.17 -10.48
C ARG A 30 -11.28 -0.69 -9.08
N ARG A 31 -12.27 -1.60 -8.95
CA ARG A 31 -12.78 -2.04 -7.67
C ARG A 31 -12.01 -3.19 -7.06
N ASP A 32 -11.31 -3.97 -7.88
CA ASP A 32 -10.38 -4.99 -7.39
C ASP A 32 -9.34 -5.38 -8.45
N PRO A 33 -8.27 -4.59 -8.60
CA PRO A 33 -7.18 -4.91 -9.52
C PRO A 33 -6.43 -6.20 -9.15
N TRP A 34 -6.79 -6.84 -8.05
CA TRP A 34 -6.08 -7.96 -7.42
C TRP A 34 -6.92 -9.22 -7.29
N SER A 35 -8.13 -9.20 -7.82
CA SER A 35 -8.97 -10.39 -7.84
C SER A 35 -8.22 -11.54 -8.52
N GLY A 36 -7.75 -12.49 -7.73
CA GLY A 36 -7.05 -13.68 -8.22
C GLY A 36 -5.72 -14.01 -7.57
N ILE A 37 -5.13 -13.11 -6.76
CA ILE A 37 -3.95 -13.46 -5.95
C ILE A 37 -4.35 -13.55 -4.48
N ASP A 38 -4.35 -14.74 -3.95
CA ASP A 38 -4.47 -14.98 -2.52
C ASP A 38 -3.10 -14.83 -1.85
N LEU A 39 -2.65 -13.57 -1.69
CA LEU A 39 -1.38 -13.28 -0.99
C LEU A 39 -1.39 -13.78 0.43
N ARG A 40 -2.50 -13.62 1.13
CA ARG A 40 -2.66 -14.10 2.49
C ARG A 40 -2.43 -15.59 2.56
N GLY A 41 -3.13 -16.38 1.74
CA GLY A 41 -2.96 -17.82 1.70
C GLY A 41 -1.56 -18.27 1.29
N ILE A 42 -0.87 -17.51 0.43
CA ILE A 42 0.53 -17.77 0.07
C ILE A 42 1.43 -17.63 1.30
N PHE A 43 1.36 -16.50 2.02
CA PHE A 43 2.21 -16.26 3.19
C PHE A 43 1.87 -17.19 4.36
N GLU A 44 0.58 -17.48 4.59
CA GLU A 44 0.16 -18.44 5.62
C GLU A 44 0.72 -19.84 5.35
N LYS A 45 0.76 -20.30 4.10
CA LYS A 45 1.40 -21.58 3.72
C LYS A 45 2.92 -21.58 3.91
N LEU A 46 3.55 -20.40 3.86
CA LEU A 46 4.97 -20.23 4.17
C LEU A 46 5.25 -20.08 5.67
N GLY A 47 4.22 -20.24 6.52
CA GLY A 47 4.34 -20.20 7.98
C GLY A 47 4.27 -18.80 8.58
N TRP A 48 3.78 -17.80 7.84
CA TRP A 48 3.58 -16.46 8.36
C TRP A 48 2.19 -16.31 8.98
N ARG A 49 2.11 -15.53 10.04
CA ARG A 49 0.85 -14.97 10.53
C ARG A 49 0.51 -13.75 9.70
N CYS A 50 -0.67 -13.72 9.08
CA CYS A 50 -1.06 -12.64 8.18
C CYS A 50 -2.11 -11.72 8.80
N LEU A 51 -1.88 -10.42 8.68
CA LEU A 51 -2.85 -9.35 8.95
C LEU A 51 -3.09 -8.58 7.66
N GLU A 52 -4.34 -8.35 7.31
CA GLU A 52 -4.71 -7.64 6.08
C GLU A 52 -5.49 -6.39 6.46
N ILE A 53 -5.05 -5.23 5.97
CA ILE A 53 -5.54 -3.93 6.40
C ILE A 53 -5.74 -2.97 5.23
N ASN A 54 -6.60 -1.98 5.41
CA ASN A 54 -6.57 -0.77 4.61
C ASN A 54 -5.37 0.09 5.07
N GLY A 55 -4.36 0.21 4.21
CA GLY A 55 -3.13 0.95 4.49
C GLY A 55 -3.28 2.48 4.53
N HIS A 56 -4.51 3.00 4.34
CA HIS A 56 -4.84 4.41 4.50
C HIS A 56 -5.72 4.69 5.73
N ASP A 57 -5.99 3.67 6.55
CA ASP A 57 -6.84 3.80 7.74
C ASP A 57 -6.03 3.56 9.01
N PHE A 58 -5.75 4.63 9.75
CA PHE A 58 -5.01 4.54 11.02
C PHE A 58 -5.73 3.71 12.09
N ALA A 59 -7.06 3.58 12.02
CA ALA A 59 -7.81 2.71 12.93
C ALA A 59 -7.52 1.22 12.69
N GLN A 60 -6.98 0.86 11.52
CA GLN A 60 -6.52 -0.49 11.18
C GLN A 60 -4.99 -0.62 11.30
N ILE A 61 -4.24 0.41 10.91
CA ILE A 61 -2.77 0.39 10.93
C ILE A 61 -2.25 0.22 12.36
N VAL A 62 -2.70 1.06 13.29
CA VAL A 62 -2.18 1.06 14.66
C VAL A 62 -2.43 -0.28 15.36
N PRO A 63 -3.65 -0.83 15.39
CA PRO A 63 -3.87 -2.15 15.99
C PRO A 63 -3.10 -3.29 15.33
N ALA A 64 -2.88 -3.23 14.01
CA ALA A 64 -2.09 -4.25 13.31
C ALA A 64 -0.62 -4.24 13.76
N LEU A 65 -0.03 -3.06 13.91
CA LEU A 65 1.34 -2.90 14.41
C LEU A 65 1.47 -3.34 15.87
N GLU A 66 0.51 -2.96 16.72
CA GLU A 66 0.47 -3.38 18.12
C GLU A 66 0.33 -4.91 18.24
N SER A 67 -0.54 -5.50 17.43
CA SER A 67 -0.71 -6.95 17.37
C SER A 67 0.54 -7.68 16.87
N ALA A 68 1.24 -7.13 15.91
CA ALA A 68 2.52 -7.68 15.43
C ALA A 68 3.60 -7.59 16.52
N LYS A 69 3.67 -6.47 17.25
CA LYS A 69 4.59 -6.29 18.38
C LYS A 69 4.30 -7.28 19.51
N ALA A 70 3.03 -7.48 19.84
CA ALA A 70 2.61 -8.39 20.91
C ALA A 70 2.90 -9.87 20.61
N SER A 71 3.08 -10.25 19.34
CA SER A 71 3.41 -11.61 18.92
C SER A 71 4.91 -11.90 18.82
N GLY A 72 5.77 -11.00 19.30
CA GLY A 72 7.23 -11.13 19.21
C GLY A 72 7.83 -12.38 19.84
N ASP A 73 7.14 -12.98 20.82
CA ASP A 73 7.55 -14.24 21.47
C ASP A 73 7.01 -15.49 20.76
N SER A 74 6.28 -15.33 19.66
CA SER A 74 5.78 -16.46 18.86
C SER A 74 6.87 -17.03 17.95
N ASP A 75 6.67 -18.27 17.48
CA ASP A 75 7.57 -18.89 16.50
C ASP A 75 7.30 -18.41 15.06
N GLN A 76 6.20 -17.70 14.83
CA GLN A 76 5.76 -17.26 13.51
C GLN A 76 6.07 -15.79 13.26
N PRO A 77 6.70 -15.44 12.13
CA PRO A 77 6.80 -14.05 11.68
C PRO A 77 5.44 -13.49 11.30
N THR A 78 5.27 -12.18 11.39
CA THR A 78 4.03 -11.50 11.02
C THR A 78 4.19 -10.76 9.69
N MET A 79 3.25 -11.00 8.76
CA MET A 79 3.09 -10.26 7.51
C MET A 79 1.87 -9.35 7.62
N ILE A 80 2.07 -8.06 7.48
CA ILE A 80 0.99 -7.07 7.36
C ILE A 80 0.83 -6.74 5.88
N ILE A 81 -0.29 -7.15 5.28
CA ILE A 81 -0.65 -6.83 3.89
C ILE A 81 -1.47 -5.55 3.92
N ALA A 82 -0.86 -4.45 3.51
CA ALA A 82 -1.48 -3.14 3.52
C ALA A 82 -1.99 -2.79 2.11
N HIS A 83 -3.30 -2.79 1.92
CA HIS A 83 -3.91 -2.32 0.68
C HIS A 83 -3.82 -0.81 0.61
N THR A 84 -3.09 -0.30 -0.37
CA THR A 84 -2.85 1.13 -0.56
C THR A 84 -3.14 1.57 -1.99
N ILE A 85 -3.20 2.86 -2.17
CA ILE A 85 -3.28 3.50 -3.48
C ILE A 85 -2.09 4.44 -3.60
N LYS A 86 -1.20 4.19 -4.57
CA LYS A 86 -0.08 5.08 -4.85
C LYS A 86 -0.57 6.49 -5.10
N GLY A 87 0.04 7.49 -4.46
CA GLY A 87 -0.29 8.90 -4.64
C GLY A 87 -1.66 9.31 -4.09
N LYS A 88 -2.21 8.54 -3.14
CA LYS A 88 -3.51 8.78 -2.49
C LYS A 88 -3.66 10.23 -2.04
N GLY A 89 -4.80 10.83 -2.43
CA GLY A 89 -5.17 12.20 -2.06
C GLY A 89 -4.70 13.27 -3.04
N VAL A 90 -3.96 12.91 -4.09
CA VAL A 90 -3.52 13.84 -5.15
C VAL A 90 -4.01 13.35 -6.50
N HIS A 91 -5.00 14.02 -7.07
CA HIS A 91 -5.77 13.55 -8.24
C HIS A 91 -4.93 13.19 -9.47
N PHE A 92 -3.84 13.92 -9.72
CA PHE A 92 -3.00 13.67 -10.88
C PHE A 92 -1.92 12.60 -10.65
N THR A 93 -1.69 12.16 -9.41
CA THR A 93 -0.73 11.10 -9.06
C THR A 93 -1.40 9.79 -8.68
N GLU A 94 -2.66 9.85 -8.21
CA GLU A 94 -3.37 8.71 -7.64
C GLU A 94 -3.50 7.56 -8.64
N GLY A 95 -2.98 6.38 -8.26
CA GLY A 95 -3.02 5.16 -9.06
C GLY A 95 -2.08 5.14 -10.28
N LYS A 96 -1.19 6.11 -10.42
CA LYS A 96 -0.34 6.24 -11.62
C LYS A 96 1.10 5.80 -11.35
N HIS A 97 1.54 4.78 -12.07
CA HIS A 97 2.90 4.21 -11.93
C HIS A 97 3.99 5.19 -12.39
N GLU A 98 3.69 6.11 -13.32
CA GLU A 98 4.64 7.09 -13.88
C GLU A 98 5.25 7.99 -12.79
N TRP A 99 4.55 8.15 -11.66
CA TRP A 99 5.03 8.92 -10.52
C TRP A 99 6.03 8.16 -9.63
N HIS A 100 6.50 6.98 -10.08
CA HIS A 100 7.57 6.28 -9.37
C HIS A 100 8.90 7.05 -9.41
N SER A 101 9.17 7.73 -10.53
CA SER A 101 10.43 8.45 -10.75
C SER A 101 10.25 9.92 -11.16
N LYS A 102 9.03 10.40 -11.25
CA LYS A 102 8.75 11.82 -11.54
C LYS A 102 8.95 12.68 -10.30
N VAL A 103 9.45 13.89 -10.52
CA VAL A 103 9.50 14.96 -9.53
C VAL A 103 8.43 16.00 -9.91
N ALA A 104 7.61 16.39 -8.94
CA ALA A 104 6.60 17.41 -9.16
C ALA A 104 7.23 18.77 -9.46
N THR A 105 6.66 19.49 -10.42
CA THR A 105 7.02 20.88 -10.70
C THR A 105 6.54 21.81 -9.58
N LYS A 106 7.03 23.05 -9.54
CA LYS A 106 6.59 24.03 -8.53
C LYS A 106 5.07 24.29 -8.58
N ASP A 107 4.47 24.27 -9.75
CA ASP A 107 3.03 24.52 -9.88
C ASP A 107 2.22 23.27 -9.47
N GLU A 108 2.69 22.07 -9.79
CA GLU A 108 2.12 20.82 -9.28
C GLU A 108 2.21 20.73 -7.76
N LEU A 109 3.30 21.18 -7.13
CA LEU A 109 3.44 21.22 -5.68
C LEU A 109 2.41 22.12 -5.00
N LYS A 110 2.01 23.23 -5.61
CA LYS A 110 0.92 24.08 -5.09
C LYS A 110 -0.42 23.33 -5.09
N ILE A 111 -0.68 22.55 -6.16
CA ILE A 111 -1.89 21.72 -6.24
C ILE A 111 -1.84 20.63 -5.15
N VAL A 112 -0.71 19.95 -5.00
CA VAL A 112 -0.50 18.95 -3.94
C VAL A 112 -0.77 19.53 -2.55
N ALA A 113 -0.20 20.70 -2.26
CA ALA A 113 -0.41 21.39 -0.98
C ALA A 113 -1.89 21.68 -0.73
N GLY A 114 -2.59 22.19 -1.74
CA GLY A 114 -4.02 22.46 -1.65
C GLY A 114 -4.88 21.20 -1.42
N GLU A 115 -4.61 20.12 -2.15
CA GLU A 115 -5.38 18.88 -2.04
C GLU A 115 -5.12 18.13 -0.73
N LEU A 116 -3.89 18.21 -0.21
CA LEU A 116 -3.53 17.58 1.07
C LEU A 116 -3.80 18.48 2.28
N GLY A 117 -4.32 19.70 2.08
CA GLY A 117 -4.58 20.64 3.17
C GLY A 117 -3.31 21.11 3.90
N ILE A 118 -2.16 21.08 3.21
CA ILE A 118 -0.90 21.55 3.75
C ILE A 118 -0.91 23.08 3.68
N VAL A 119 -1.03 23.73 4.82
CA VAL A 119 -0.83 25.18 4.91
C VAL A 119 0.66 25.46 4.68
N GLU A 120 1.00 26.29 3.69
CA GLU A 120 2.39 26.70 3.45
C GLU A 120 2.99 27.24 4.76
N ALA A 121 3.81 26.42 5.41
CA ALA A 121 4.79 26.93 6.33
C ALA A 121 5.80 27.67 5.45
N GLY A 122 5.80 29.00 5.50
CA GLY A 122 6.50 29.90 4.59
C GLY A 122 7.92 29.42 4.24
N VAL A 123 8.14 29.23 2.94
CA VAL A 123 9.45 29.10 2.31
C VAL A 123 9.79 30.45 1.71
#